data_84ff8369cb57a81b7754fcfeac04dfd0
#
_entry.id   84ff8369cb57a81b7754fcfeac04dfd0
#
_cell.length_a   1.000
_cell.length_b   1.000
_cell.length_c   1.000
_cell.angle_alpha   90.00
_cell.angle_beta   90.00
_cell.angle_gamma   90.00
#
_symmetry.space_group_name_H-M   'P 1'
#
loop_
_entity.id
_entity.type
_entity.pdbx_description
1 polymer ?
#
loop_
_entity_poly.entity_id
_entity_poly.type
_entity_poly.pdbx_seq_one_letter_code
_entity_poly.pdbx_strand_id
1 'polypeptide(L)'
;MSSIENIDIVLDARYGDCGKGKVVYDLLTKRGHNLCVKANGGSNAGNSIYRQHNNTYEKIVLHMLPIGTVKPNVYNLIASDCVVDIEKLKKEIEYLKKLDIDITGRLFISKACHIITAEAIAYDKANNLVGTTGTGIGPTYANKALRIGKRIECDEYHEQIESLGVQIVDMRHFWNSPFVKTHIKSVIFQGSQGFELDPNWCETYPYCTSSCCTLASAINTGIPIKKIRDIIVIAKAYDTYVGNMQFQPADDETLGQIAILGKEVGSTTGRKRQCNYLNLDDLKIALQVNNANICIINKVDILNEVNVFKVYHQNELISFDNLDVMKQFISNEIKRTLPDIILTIYSGSPYEI
;
A
#
# COMPACT_ATOMS: atom_id res chain seq x y z
N MET A 1 -2.36 -30.73 -1.31
CA MET A 1 -3.12 -29.63 -0.67
C MET A 1 -2.15 -28.50 -0.40
N SER A 2 -2.57 -27.25 -0.46
CA SER A 2 -1.71 -26.11 -0.15
C SER A 2 -1.26 -26.16 1.31
N SER A 3 0.04 -25.92 1.58
CA SER A 3 0.57 -25.79 2.95
C SER A 3 0.17 -24.48 3.60
N ILE A 4 -0.40 -23.54 2.82
CA ILE A 4 -0.83 -22.23 3.31
C ILE A 4 -2.00 -22.40 4.28
N GLU A 5 -1.80 -21.92 5.48
CA GLU A 5 -2.76 -21.95 6.58
C GLU A 5 -3.58 -20.67 6.65
N ASN A 6 -2.91 -19.51 6.54
CA ASN A 6 -3.50 -18.20 6.70
C ASN A 6 -3.00 -17.20 5.65
N ILE A 7 -3.91 -16.33 5.21
CA ILE A 7 -3.62 -15.20 4.35
C ILE A 7 -4.23 -13.95 4.97
N ASP A 8 -3.44 -12.92 5.18
CA ASP A 8 -3.90 -11.59 5.54
C ASP A 8 -3.68 -10.62 4.37
N ILE A 9 -4.61 -9.70 4.15
CA ILE A 9 -4.55 -8.73 3.07
C ILE A 9 -4.66 -7.34 3.67
N VAL A 10 -3.67 -6.48 3.41
CA VAL A 10 -3.62 -5.10 3.91
C VAL A 10 -3.84 -4.13 2.76
N LEU A 11 -4.92 -3.37 2.85
CA LEU A 11 -5.35 -2.37 1.86
C LEU A 11 -5.53 -1.00 2.52
N ASP A 12 -5.67 0.03 1.70
CA ASP A 12 -5.87 1.41 2.16
C ASP A 12 -7.26 1.89 1.70
N ALA A 13 -8.01 2.48 2.62
CA ALA A 13 -9.38 2.93 2.37
C ALA A 13 -9.46 4.25 1.61
N ARG A 14 -8.42 5.08 1.68
CA ARG A 14 -8.50 6.46 1.22
C ARG A 14 -7.56 6.71 0.03
N TYR A 15 -6.87 7.80 0.02
CA TYR A 15 -5.99 8.24 -1.09
C TYR A 15 -4.56 7.69 -0.99
N GLY A 16 -4.34 6.60 -0.25
CA GLY A 16 -3.02 6.08 0.04
C GLY A 16 -2.35 6.75 1.24
N ASP A 17 -1.10 6.37 1.48
CA ASP A 17 -0.25 6.95 2.55
C ASP A 17 -0.82 6.86 3.99
N CYS A 18 -1.75 5.92 4.24
CA CYS A 18 -2.35 5.69 5.55
C CYS A 18 -1.52 4.80 6.49
N GLY A 19 -0.28 4.46 6.12
CA GLY A 19 0.63 3.69 6.97
C GLY A 19 0.64 2.19 6.69
N LYS A 20 0.32 1.74 5.47
CA LYS A 20 0.38 0.32 5.05
C LYS A 20 1.70 -0.35 5.41
N GLY A 21 2.83 0.32 5.12
CA GLY A 21 4.15 -0.23 5.41
C GLY A 21 4.33 -0.59 6.89
N LYS A 22 3.94 0.32 7.80
CA LYS A 22 3.98 0.09 9.26
C LYS A 22 3.12 -1.11 9.65
N VAL A 23 1.88 -1.17 9.18
CA VAL A 23 0.94 -2.25 9.52
C VAL A 23 1.45 -3.60 9.02
N VAL A 24 1.89 -3.69 7.77
CA VAL A 24 2.48 -4.92 7.21
C VAL A 24 3.71 -5.36 8.01
N TYR A 25 4.62 -4.42 8.33
CA TYR A 25 5.83 -4.71 9.09
C TYR A 25 5.55 -5.26 10.50
N ASP A 26 4.58 -4.69 11.18
CA ASP A 26 4.14 -5.12 12.51
C ASP A 26 3.47 -6.49 12.47
N LEU A 27 2.56 -6.71 11.52
CA LEU A 27 1.87 -7.99 11.34
C LEU A 27 2.81 -9.13 10.92
N LEU A 28 3.84 -8.85 10.12
CA LEU A 28 4.89 -9.83 9.81
C LEU A 28 5.52 -10.41 11.09
N THR A 29 5.69 -9.57 12.11
CA THR A 29 6.26 -9.99 13.39
C THR A 29 5.20 -10.64 14.29
N LYS A 30 4.08 -9.96 14.52
CA LYS A 30 3.05 -10.40 15.48
C LYS A 30 2.32 -11.66 15.05
N ARG A 31 2.18 -11.89 13.74
CA ARG A 31 1.40 -13.02 13.19
C ARG A 31 2.25 -14.10 12.50
N GLY A 32 3.57 -13.92 12.44
CA GLY A 32 4.50 -14.92 11.91
C GLY A 32 4.34 -15.20 10.42
N HIS A 33 3.95 -14.20 9.62
CA HIS A 33 3.89 -14.37 8.17
C HIS A 33 5.28 -14.62 7.61
N ASN A 34 5.39 -15.59 6.71
CA ASN A 34 6.68 -15.95 6.10
C ASN A 34 6.73 -15.75 4.58
N LEU A 35 5.68 -15.18 3.98
CA LEU A 35 5.69 -14.64 2.62
C LEU A 35 4.98 -13.29 2.61
N CYS A 36 5.66 -12.25 2.12
CA CYS A 36 5.10 -10.93 1.86
C CYS A 36 4.93 -10.70 0.37
N VAL A 37 3.74 -10.35 -0.08
CA VAL A 37 3.40 -10.16 -1.49
C VAL A 37 3.04 -8.71 -1.76
N LYS A 38 3.75 -8.07 -2.68
CA LYS A 38 3.32 -6.80 -3.28
C LYS A 38 2.36 -7.11 -4.42
N ALA A 39 1.09 -6.71 -4.28
CA ALA A 39 0.03 -7.14 -5.17
C ALA A 39 -0.08 -6.30 -6.44
N ASN A 40 0.14 -4.98 -6.36
CA ASN A 40 -0.12 -4.02 -7.44
C ASN A 40 0.81 -2.82 -7.39
N GLY A 41 0.65 -1.91 -8.37
CA GLY A 41 1.38 -0.64 -8.43
C GLY A 41 2.83 -0.80 -8.90
N GLY A 42 3.63 0.22 -8.66
CA GLY A 42 5.03 0.26 -9.10
C GLY A 42 5.91 1.04 -8.15
N SER A 43 6.86 1.79 -8.70
CA SER A 43 7.86 2.55 -7.96
C SER A 43 7.38 3.94 -7.47
N ASN A 44 6.11 4.28 -7.67
CA ASN A 44 5.53 5.57 -7.31
C ASN A 44 5.12 5.68 -5.83
N ALA A 45 4.87 4.56 -5.15
CA ALA A 45 4.42 4.53 -3.77
C ALA A 45 5.55 4.10 -2.83
N GLY A 46 5.99 5.00 -1.94
CA GLY A 46 7.00 4.70 -0.93
C GLY A 46 6.37 4.19 0.37
N ASN A 47 6.82 3.03 0.83
CA ASN A 47 6.44 2.46 2.12
C ASN A 47 7.54 2.72 3.14
N SER A 48 7.26 3.54 4.15
CA SER A 48 8.19 3.81 5.24
C SER A 48 7.94 2.86 6.40
N ILE A 49 9.01 2.28 6.92
CA ILE A 49 9.01 1.50 8.17
C ILE A 49 10.12 1.99 9.09
N TYR A 50 10.02 1.64 10.35
CA TYR A 50 11.05 1.87 11.35
C TYR A 50 11.53 0.54 11.91
N ARG A 51 12.78 0.16 11.56
CA ARG A 51 13.43 -1.04 12.09
C ARG A 51 14.15 -0.68 13.38
N GLN A 52 13.92 -1.44 14.45
CA GLN A 52 14.73 -1.32 15.64
C GLN A 52 16.12 -1.95 15.37
N HIS A 53 17.16 -1.17 15.53
CA HIS A 53 18.56 -1.58 15.37
C HIS A 53 19.42 -0.87 16.42
N ASN A 54 20.23 -1.61 17.18
CA ASN A 54 21.13 -1.06 18.21
C ASN A 54 20.47 -0.04 19.17
N ASN A 55 19.28 -0.37 19.70
CA ASN A 55 18.47 0.48 20.58
C ASN A 55 17.98 1.81 19.96
N THR A 56 18.07 1.96 18.65
CA THR A 56 17.54 3.11 17.90
C THR A 56 16.57 2.64 16.82
N TYR A 57 15.77 3.57 16.30
CA TYR A 57 14.89 3.30 15.17
C TYR A 57 15.51 3.84 13.88
N GLU A 58 15.75 2.95 12.94
CA GLU A 58 16.21 3.28 11.59
C GLU A 58 15.02 3.33 10.64
N LYS A 59 14.87 4.44 9.93
CA LYS A 59 13.82 4.58 8.90
C LYS A 59 14.28 3.97 7.59
N ILE A 60 13.52 3.00 7.08
CA ILE A 60 13.72 2.38 5.77
C ILE A 60 12.54 2.73 4.88
N VAL A 61 12.81 3.14 3.64
CA VAL A 61 11.78 3.47 2.64
C VAL A 61 11.96 2.56 1.43
N LEU A 62 10.94 1.79 1.11
CA LEU A 62 10.92 0.88 -0.05
C LEU A 62 9.80 1.25 -1.01
N HIS A 63 10.09 1.20 -2.31
CA HIS A 63 9.13 1.49 -3.39
C HIS A 63 8.81 0.24 -4.21
N MET A 64 9.85 -0.43 -4.72
CA MET A 64 9.70 -1.65 -5.52
C MET A 64 9.59 -2.88 -4.65
N LEU A 65 10.45 -2.99 -3.64
CA LEU A 65 10.53 -4.17 -2.80
C LEU A 65 9.35 -4.28 -1.81
N PRO A 66 8.80 -5.48 -1.59
CA PRO A 66 7.86 -5.73 -0.50
C PRO A 66 8.51 -5.46 0.87
N ILE A 67 7.71 -5.02 1.83
CA ILE A 67 8.19 -4.72 3.20
C ILE A 67 8.82 -5.93 3.89
N GLY A 68 8.38 -7.14 3.55
CA GLY A 68 8.95 -8.37 4.10
C GLY A 68 10.44 -8.57 3.84
N THR A 69 11.03 -7.88 2.84
CA THR A 69 12.48 -7.97 2.56
C THR A 69 13.34 -7.57 3.75
N VAL A 70 12.82 -6.67 4.61
CA VAL A 70 13.52 -6.20 5.82
C VAL A 70 13.57 -7.26 6.93
N LYS A 71 12.75 -8.30 6.86
CA LYS A 71 12.72 -9.40 7.83
C LYS A 71 13.54 -10.60 7.32
N PRO A 72 14.48 -11.17 8.11
CA PRO A 72 15.43 -12.17 7.62
C PRO A 72 14.78 -13.48 7.16
N ASN A 73 13.67 -13.88 7.76
CA ASN A 73 13.03 -15.19 7.53
C ASN A 73 11.73 -15.07 6.69
N VAL A 74 11.58 -13.96 5.94
CA VAL A 74 10.40 -13.72 5.11
C VAL A 74 10.78 -13.79 3.64
N TYR A 75 10.10 -14.63 2.90
CA TYR A 75 10.12 -14.63 1.44
C TYR A 75 9.28 -13.48 0.90
N ASN A 76 9.59 -13.03 -0.30
CA ASN A 76 8.98 -11.84 -0.88
C ASN A 76 8.61 -12.08 -2.33
N LEU A 77 7.43 -11.61 -2.74
CA LEU A 77 6.95 -11.75 -4.11
C LEU A 77 6.44 -10.42 -4.65
N ILE A 78 6.94 -10.04 -5.82
CA ILE A 78 6.36 -8.98 -6.65
C ILE A 78 5.42 -9.65 -7.65
N ALA A 79 4.10 -9.43 -7.49
CA ALA A 79 3.07 -10.14 -8.25
C ALA A 79 2.81 -9.52 -9.64
N SER A 80 2.07 -10.23 -10.48
CA SER A 80 1.88 -9.95 -11.92
C SER A 80 1.29 -8.58 -12.25
N ASP A 81 0.53 -7.99 -11.33
CA ASP A 81 -0.08 -6.69 -11.56
C ASP A 81 0.85 -5.51 -11.22
N CYS A 82 2.04 -5.79 -10.70
CA CYS A 82 3.05 -4.76 -10.52
C CYS A 82 3.70 -4.37 -11.84
N VAL A 83 4.07 -3.09 -11.95
CA VAL A 83 4.94 -2.58 -13.00
C VAL A 83 6.32 -2.28 -12.42
N VAL A 84 7.39 -2.66 -13.13
CA VAL A 84 8.74 -2.78 -12.58
C VAL A 84 9.70 -1.80 -13.24
N ASP A 85 10.30 -0.96 -12.41
CA ASP A 85 11.46 -0.14 -12.75
C ASP A 85 12.72 -0.90 -12.31
N ILE A 86 13.44 -1.49 -13.25
CA ILE A 86 14.61 -2.34 -12.95
C ILE A 86 15.72 -1.54 -12.29
N GLU A 87 15.95 -0.30 -12.69
CA GLU A 87 16.98 0.55 -12.11
C GLU A 87 16.66 0.89 -10.65
N LYS A 88 15.39 1.16 -10.33
CA LYS A 88 14.97 1.38 -8.94
C LYS A 88 15.03 0.09 -8.12
N LEU A 89 14.63 -1.04 -8.70
CA LEU A 89 14.76 -2.34 -8.05
C LEU A 89 16.21 -2.63 -7.67
N LYS A 90 17.13 -2.44 -8.60
CA LYS A 90 18.57 -2.58 -8.37
C LYS A 90 19.07 -1.68 -7.23
N LYS A 91 18.72 -0.38 -7.28
CA LYS A 91 19.10 0.58 -6.24
C LYS A 91 18.55 0.21 -4.86
N GLU A 92 17.33 -0.30 -4.77
CA GLU A 92 16.77 -0.76 -3.50
C GLU A 92 17.44 -2.02 -2.97
N ILE A 93 17.82 -2.96 -3.84
CA ILE A 93 18.61 -4.14 -3.45
C ILE A 93 19.98 -3.71 -2.92
N GLU A 94 20.66 -2.80 -3.61
CA GLU A 94 21.94 -2.23 -3.15
C GLU A 94 21.81 -1.46 -1.84
N TYR A 95 20.71 -0.72 -1.67
CA TYR A 95 20.40 0.00 -0.43
C TYR A 95 20.21 -0.96 0.75
N LEU A 96 19.46 -2.06 0.57
CA LEU A 96 19.30 -3.07 1.61
C LEU A 96 20.62 -3.76 1.98
N LYS A 97 21.48 -4.05 0.99
CA LYS A 97 22.83 -4.59 1.24
C LYS A 97 23.68 -3.67 2.13
N LYS A 98 23.58 -2.34 1.96
CA LYS A 98 24.29 -1.36 2.81
C LYS A 98 23.76 -1.32 4.24
N LEU A 99 22.56 -1.83 4.47
CA LEU A 99 21.93 -1.96 5.79
C LEU A 99 22.11 -3.38 6.38
N ASP A 100 23.02 -4.19 5.82
CA ASP A 100 23.27 -5.59 6.20
C ASP A 100 22.01 -6.47 6.08
N ILE A 101 21.14 -6.17 5.12
CA ILE A 101 19.94 -6.95 4.83
C ILE A 101 20.17 -7.77 3.56
N ASP A 102 20.39 -9.06 3.72
CA ASP A 102 20.52 -10.00 2.61
C ASP A 102 19.14 -10.51 2.17
N ILE A 103 18.85 -10.36 0.88
CA ILE A 103 17.62 -10.86 0.25
C ILE A 103 17.87 -12.03 -0.72
N THR A 104 19.09 -12.53 -0.80
CA THR A 104 19.49 -13.62 -1.69
C THR A 104 18.61 -14.85 -1.46
N GLY A 105 18.04 -15.38 -2.54
CA GLY A 105 17.13 -16.55 -2.48
C GLY A 105 15.75 -16.28 -1.84
N ARG A 106 15.46 -15.04 -1.44
CA ARG A 106 14.20 -14.68 -0.76
C ARG A 106 13.31 -13.74 -1.55
N LEU A 107 13.73 -13.29 -2.72
CA LEU A 107 12.94 -12.40 -3.58
C LEU A 107 12.52 -13.10 -4.87
N PHE A 108 11.22 -13.15 -5.08
CA PHE A 108 10.58 -13.67 -6.28
C PHE A 108 9.87 -12.55 -7.04
N ILE A 109 9.82 -12.66 -8.36
CA ILE A 109 9.09 -11.75 -9.23
C ILE A 109 8.32 -12.52 -10.31
N SER A 110 7.09 -12.10 -10.59
CA SER A 110 6.32 -12.70 -11.66
C SER A 110 6.91 -12.38 -13.03
N LYS A 111 7.10 -13.39 -13.89
CA LYS A 111 7.50 -13.19 -15.29
C LYS A 111 6.54 -12.29 -16.07
N ALA A 112 5.28 -12.20 -15.62
CA ALA A 112 4.22 -11.42 -16.25
C ALA A 112 4.22 -9.93 -15.85
N CYS A 113 5.07 -9.49 -14.92
CA CYS A 113 5.23 -8.07 -14.61
C CYS A 113 5.66 -7.29 -15.86
N HIS A 114 5.09 -6.09 -16.02
CA HIS A 114 5.46 -5.19 -17.12
C HIS A 114 6.60 -4.27 -16.69
N ILE A 115 7.48 -4.00 -17.63
CA ILE A 115 8.67 -3.15 -17.43
C ILE A 115 8.31 -1.69 -17.71
N ILE A 116 8.71 -0.81 -16.80
CA ILE A 116 8.64 0.64 -17.01
C ILE A 116 9.83 1.04 -17.87
N THR A 117 9.57 1.36 -19.14
CA THR A 117 10.61 1.74 -20.09
C THR A 117 10.94 3.24 -20.01
N ALA A 118 12.08 3.64 -20.57
CA ALA A 118 12.49 5.04 -20.67
C ALA A 118 11.45 5.89 -21.42
N GLU A 119 10.84 5.34 -22.47
CA GLU A 119 9.80 5.98 -23.27
C GLU A 119 8.54 6.22 -22.41
N ALA A 120 8.15 5.25 -21.58
CA ALA A 120 7.01 5.40 -20.67
C ALA A 120 7.25 6.52 -19.65
N ILE A 121 8.47 6.61 -19.12
CA ILE A 121 8.86 7.70 -18.19
C ILE A 121 8.85 9.05 -18.90
N ALA A 122 9.41 9.13 -20.12
CA ALA A 122 9.45 10.36 -20.91
C ALA A 122 8.03 10.84 -21.24
N TYR A 123 7.16 9.93 -21.65
CA TYR A 123 5.75 10.23 -21.93
C TYR A 123 5.00 10.75 -20.69
N ASP A 124 5.16 10.09 -19.54
CA ASP A 124 4.51 10.48 -18.28
C ASP A 124 4.93 11.89 -17.82
N LYS A 125 6.22 12.22 -17.97
CA LYS A 125 6.74 13.55 -17.65
C LYS A 125 6.21 14.64 -18.60
N ALA A 126 6.10 14.34 -19.89
CA ALA A 126 5.63 15.29 -20.90
C ALA A 126 4.11 15.54 -20.83
N ASN A 127 3.31 14.57 -20.33
CA ASN A 127 1.85 14.58 -20.35
C ASN A 127 1.23 14.54 -18.94
N ASN A 128 1.85 15.22 -17.98
CA ASN A 128 1.44 15.18 -16.57
C ASN A 128 0.22 16.08 -16.29
N LEU A 129 -0.95 15.69 -16.74
CA LEU A 129 -2.20 16.45 -16.58
C LEU A 129 -2.80 16.35 -15.18
N VAL A 130 -2.67 15.20 -14.53
CA VAL A 130 -3.30 14.92 -13.23
C VAL A 130 -2.34 15.02 -12.03
N GLY A 131 -1.13 15.47 -12.24
CA GLY A 131 -0.12 15.58 -11.17
C GLY A 131 0.50 14.24 -10.79
N THR A 132 0.79 13.37 -11.78
CA THR A 132 1.47 12.08 -11.56
C THR A 132 2.87 12.26 -10.96
N THR A 133 3.48 11.16 -10.55
CA THR A 133 4.88 11.16 -10.08
C THR A 133 5.91 11.26 -11.23
N GLY A 134 5.47 11.22 -12.49
CA GLY A 134 6.34 11.24 -13.66
C GLY A 134 7.26 10.01 -13.77
N THR A 135 6.84 8.88 -13.22
CA THR A 135 7.66 7.66 -13.15
C THR A 135 7.25 6.58 -14.15
N GLY A 136 6.39 6.91 -15.11
CA GLY A 136 6.00 6.03 -16.22
C GLY A 136 4.96 4.95 -15.86
N ILE A 137 4.31 5.05 -14.69
CA ILE A 137 3.35 4.04 -14.22
C ILE A 137 2.13 3.97 -15.13
N GLY A 138 1.45 5.12 -15.35
CA GLY A 138 0.25 5.21 -16.20
C GLY A 138 0.48 4.71 -17.61
N PRO A 139 1.48 5.22 -18.33
CA PRO A 139 1.82 4.73 -19.67
C PRO A 139 2.15 3.23 -19.74
N THR A 140 2.79 2.67 -18.71
CA THR A 140 3.07 1.23 -18.66
C THR A 140 1.79 0.40 -18.52
N TYR A 141 0.84 0.82 -17.67
CA TYR A 141 -0.47 0.16 -17.58
C TYR A 141 -1.29 0.33 -18.87
N ALA A 142 -1.22 1.49 -19.54
CA ALA A 142 -1.84 1.70 -20.85
C ALA A 142 -1.26 0.72 -21.88
N ASN A 143 0.05 0.59 -21.96
CA ASN A 143 0.72 -0.36 -22.85
C ASN A 143 0.37 -1.82 -22.52
N LYS A 144 0.20 -2.17 -21.25
CA LYS A 144 -0.31 -3.47 -20.79
C LYS A 144 -1.72 -3.71 -21.35
N ALA A 145 -2.63 -2.74 -21.24
CA ALA A 145 -4.00 -2.84 -21.74
C ALA A 145 -4.05 -2.94 -23.27
N LEU A 146 -3.20 -2.22 -23.98
CA LEU A 146 -3.02 -2.29 -25.44
C LEU A 146 -2.29 -3.55 -25.92
N ARG A 147 -1.70 -4.34 -25.01
CA ARG A 147 -0.94 -5.57 -25.30
C ARG A 147 0.35 -5.32 -26.08
N ILE A 148 0.95 -4.16 -25.92
CA ILE A 148 2.23 -3.76 -26.52
C ILE A 148 3.33 -3.56 -25.46
N GLY A 149 2.98 -3.72 -24.18
CA GLY A 149 3.90 -3.55 -23.06
C GLY A 149 4.99 -4.63 -23.03
N LYS A 150 6.18 -4.25 -22.61
CA LYS A 150 7.30 -5.18 -22.37
C LYS A 150 7.13 -5.90 -21.03
N ARG A 151 7.43 -7.19 -20.99
CA ARG A 151 7.31 -8.04 -19.80
C ARG A 151 8.67 -8.62 -19.41
N ILE A 152 8.81 -9.04 -18.15
CA ILE A 152 10.02 -9.70 -17.64
C ILE A 152 10.36 -10.99 -18.40
N GLU A 153 9.37 -11.68 -18.96
CA GLU A 153 9.61 -12.88 -19.77
C GLU A 153 10.31 -12.63 -21.12
N CYS A 154 10.48 -11.35 -21.54
CA CYS A 154 11.32 -11.03 -22.70
C CYS A 154 12.79 -11.21 -22.33
N ASP A 155 13.58 -11.89 -23.17
CA ASP A 155 14.97 -12.29 -22.89
C ASP A 155 15.84 -11.15 -22.33
N GLU A 156 15.76 -9.96 -22.93
CA GLU A 156 16.49 -8.75 -22.49
C GLU A 156 16.28 -8.41 -21.00
N TYR A 157 15.06 -8.52 -20.50
CA TYR A 157 14.72 -8.17 -19.11
C TYR A 157 14.86 -9.35 -18.15
N HIS A 158 14.70 -10.55 -18.67
CA HIS A 158 14.87 -11.78 -17.90
C HIS A 158 16.28 -11.87 -17.32
N GLU A 159 17.29 -11.76 -18.20
CA GLU A 159 18.69 -11.78 -17.81
C GLU A 159 19.06 -10.67 -16.82
N GLN A 160 18.52 -9.45 -17.03
CA GLN A 160 18.75 -8.34 -16.12
C GLN A 160 18.21 -8.63 -14.72
N ILE A 161 17.01 -9.18 -14.60
CA ILE A 161 16.40 -9.51 -13.30
C ILE A 161 17.15 -10.65 -12.61
N GLU A 162 17.52 -11.70 -13.33
CA GLU A 162 18.28 -12.82 -12.76
C GLU A 162 19.66 -12.38 -12.25
N SER A 163 20.32 -11.44 -12.96
CA SER A 163 21.61 -10.88 -12.54
C SER A 163 21.56 -10.15 -11.20
N LEU A 164 20.37 -9.70 -10.77
CA LEU A 164 20.15 -9.10 -9.46
C LEU A 164 19.96 -10.14 -8.32
N GLY A 165 19.98 -11.45 -8.64
CA GLY A 165 19.70 -12.53 -7.70
C GLY A 165 18.22 -12.71 -7.38
N VAL A 166 17.32 -12.18 -8.23
CA VAL A 166 15.87 -12.29 -8.11
C VAL A 166 15.38 -13.51 -8.86
N GLN A 167 14.53 -14.32 -8.24
CA GLN A 167 13.97 -15.53 -8.85
C GLN A 167 12.70 -15.19 -9.66
N ILE A 168 12.72 -15.49 -10.95
CA ILE A 168 11.57 -15.26 -11.83
C ILE A 168 10.62 -16.46 -11.73
N VAL A 169 9.32 -16.18 -11.52
CA VAL A 169 8.30 -17.22 -11.31
C VAL A 169 7.11 -17.05 -12.26
N ASP A 170 6.52 -18.18 -12.62
CA ASP A 170 5.22 -18.22 -13.32
C ASP A 170 4.08 -18.36 -12.31
N MET A 171 3.25 -17.33 -12.18
CA MET A 171 2.14 -17.30 -11.22
C MET A 171 1.09 -18.41 -11.45
N ARG A 172 0.97 -18.95 -12.67
CA ARG A 172 0.08 -20.10 -12.95
C ARG A 172 0.43 -21.33 -12.14
N HIS A 173 1.70 -21.43 -11.75
CA HIS A 173 2.24 -22.61 -11.04
C HIS A 173 2.75 -22.28 -9.64
N PHE A 174 2.99 -21.02 -9.32
CA PHE A 174 3.66 -20.59 -8.09
C PHE A 174 2.97 -21.11 -6.83
N TRP A 175 1.66 -20.88 -6.68
CA TRP A 175 0.92 -21.27 -5.47
C TRP A 175 0.83 -22.79 -5.24
N ASN A 176 1.02 -23.58 -6.29
CA ASN A 176 1.03 -25.04 -6.23
C ASN A 176 2.44 -25.65 -6.33
N SER A 177 3.48 -24.81 -6.38
CA SER A 177 4.88 -25.25 -6.52
C SER A 177 5.34 -26.07 -5.31
N PRO A 178 6.35 -26.95 -5.49
CA PRO A 178 7.00 -27.64 -4.38
C PRO A 178 7.56 -26.68 -3.35
N PHE A 179 8.14 -25.55 -3.81
CA PHE A 179 8.66 -24.49 -2.93
C PHE A 179 7.58 -23.96 -1.97
N VAL A 180 6.43 -23.50 -2.50
CA VAL A 180 5.34 -22.97 -1.67
C VAL A 180 4.82 -24.04 -0.72
N LYS A 181 4.63 -25.29 -1.21
CA LYS A 181 4.16 -26.39 -0.37
C LYS A 181 5.08 -26.74 0.79
N THR A 182 6.37 -26.55 0.63
CA THR A 182 7.37 -26.90 1.64
C THR A 182 7.66 -25.74 2.59
N HIS A 183 7.74 -24.50 2.08
CA HIS A 183 8.30 -23.39 2.82
C HIS A 183 7.27 -22.35 3.27
N ILE A 184 6.13 -22.22 2.57
CA ILE A 184 5.17 -21.14 2.84
C ILE A 184 3.97 -21.66 3.63
N LYS A 185 3.75 -21.07 4.81
CA LYS A 185 2.62 -21.38 5.68
C LYS A 185 1.68 -20.20 5.88
N SER A 186 2.21 -18.99 5.93
CA SER A 186 1.43 -17.80 6.23
C SER A 186 1.84 -16.65 5.33
N VAL A 187 0.85 -16.00 4.71
CA VAL A 187 1.06 -15.00 3.67
C VAL A 187 0.45 -13.66 4.09
N ILE A 188 1.15 -12.56 3.81
CA ILE A 188 0.59 -11.22 3.91
C ILE A 188 0.67 -10.52 2.55
N PHE A 189 -0.45 -9.95 2.12
CA PHE A 189 -0.52 -9.11 0.93
C PHE A 189 -0.43 -7.65 1.30
N GLN A 190 0.43 -6.93 0.59
CA GLN A 190 0.62 -5.50 0.69
C GLN A 190 0.04 -4.85 -0.57
N GLY A 191 -1.09 -4.13 -0.43
CA GLY A 191 -1.62 -3.28 -1.49
C GLY A 191 -0.80 -1.99 -1.65
N SER A 192 -0.90 -1.39 -2.81
CA SER A 192 -0.35 -0.04 -3.11
C SER A 192 -1.49 0.94 -3.35
N GLN A 193 -1.23 2.24 -3.18
CA GLN A 193 -2.22 3.32 -3.28
C GLN A 193 -3.39 3.11 -2.31
N GLY A 194 -4.60 3.59 -2.64
CA GLY A 194 -5.77 3.48 -1.80
C GLY A 194 -7.06 3.40 -2.61
N PHE A 195 -8.16 3.05 -1.97
CA PHE A 195 -9.46 2.78 -2.57
C PHE A 195 -9.97 3.97 -3.40
N GLU A 196 -9.87 5.18 -2.87
CA GLU A 196 -10.32 6.40 -3.55
C GLU A 196 -9.50 6.75 -4.80
N LEU A 197 -8.40 6.04 -5.03
CA LEU A 197 -7.56 6.16 -6.22
C LEU A 197 -7.77 5.01 -7.21
N ASP A 198 -8.60 4.01 -6.88
CA ASP A 198 -8.89 2.90 -7.80
C ASP A 198 -9.70 3.40 -9.00
N PRO A 199 -9.29 3.13 -10.25
CA PRO A 199 -9.95 3.66 -11.45
C PRO A 199 -11.40 3.20 -11.62
N ASN A 200 -11.83 2.14 -10.94
CA ASN A 200 -13.21 1.64 -10.99
C ASN A 200 -14.10 2.20 -9.88
N TRP A 201 -13.50 2.80 -8.83
CA TRP A 201 -14.21 3.21 -7.62
C TRP A 201 -14.06 4.69 -7.29
N CYS A 202 -13.04 5.39 -7.86
CA CYS A 202 -12.82 6.80 -7.56
C CYS A 202 -13.96 7.66 -8.10
N GLU A 203 -14.50 8.53 -7.26
CA GLU A 203 -15.51 9.53 -7.67
C GLU A 203 -14.88 10.77 -8.31
N THR A 204 -13.58 10.95 -8.16
CA THR A 204 -12.84 12.15 -8.58
C THR A 204 -12.08 11.96 -9.89
N TYR A 205 -12.56 11.11 -10.81
CA TYR A 205 -11.91 10.94 -12.11
C TYR A 205 -11.67 12.30 -12.79
N PRO A 206 -10.48 12.57 -13.37
CA PRO A 206 -9.39 11.62 -13.66
C PRO A 206 -8.30 11.51 -12.56
N TYR A 207 -8.52 12.00 -11.36
CA TYR A 207 -7.56 12.04 -10.27
C TYR A 207 -7.43 10.67 -9.57
N CYS A 208 -7.19 9.62 -10.34
CA CYS A 208 -7.03 8.25 -9.88
C CYS A 208 -5.67 7.66 -10.29
N THR A 209 -5.37 6.46 -9.84
CA THR A 209 -4.22 5.67 -10.30
C THR A 209 -4.59 4.80 -11.50
N SER A 210 -3.60 4.07 -12.04
CA SER A 210 -3.80 3.16 -13.17
C SER A 210 -3.90 1.69 -12.74
N SER A 211 -3.82 1.40 -11.44
CA SER A 211 -3.87 0.02 -10.92
C SER A 211 -5.07 -0.20 -10.02
N CYS A 212 -5.54 -1.44 -9.97
CA CYS A 212 -6.56 -1.87 -9.01
C CYS A 212 -6.00 -1.76 -7.58
N CYS A 213 -6.73 -1.07 -6.69
CA CYS A 213 -6.33 -0.81 -5.30
C CYS A 213 -7.21 -1.55 -4.28
N THR A 214 -8.13 -2.37 -4.75
CA THR A 214 -9.07 -3.15 -3.93
C THR A 214 -8.57 -4.57 -3.65
N LEU A 215 -9.35 -5.34 -2.92
CA LEU A 215 -9.15 -6.77 -2.68
C LEU A 215 -8.87 -7.55 -3.98
N ALA A 216 -9.45 -7.14 -5.10
CA ALA A 216 -9.25 -7.77 -6.40
C ALA A 216 -7.77 -7.81 -6.79
N SER A 217 -6.95 -6.85 -6.40
CA SER A 217 -5.50 -6.85 -6.66
C SER A 217 -4.79 -8.07 -6.07
N ALA A 218 -5.18 -8.51 -4.88
CA ALA A 218 -4.66 -9.72 -4.25
C ALA A 218 -5.24 -11.00 -4.89
N ILE A 219 -6.55 -11.02 -5.15
CA ILE A 219 -7.24 -12.17 -5.75
C ILE A 219 -6.69 -12.49 -7.15
N ASN A 220 -6.38 -11.46 -7.93
CA ASN A 220 -5.81 -11.61 -9.28
C ASN A 220 -4.43 -12.30 -9.30
N THR A 221 -3.77 -12.45 -8.16
CA THR A 221 -2.53 -13.25 -8.07
C THR A 221 -2.77 -14.76 -8.07
N GLY A 222 -4.02 -15.20 -8.02
CA GLY A 222 -4.39 -16.64 -7.98
C GLY A 222 -4.27 -17.28 -6.61
N ILE A 223 -4.32 -16.48 -5.53
CA ILE A 223 -4.26 -16.99 -4.15
C ILE A 223 -5.38 -17.96 -3.81
N PRO A 224 -5.17 -18.90 -2.88
CA PRO A 224 -6.22 -19.77 -2.37
C PRO A 224 -7.19 -18.97 -1.47
N ILE A 225 -8.23 -18.35 -2.05
CA ILE A 225 -9.14 -17.41 -1.38
C ILE A 225 -9.80 -17.99 -0.12
N LYS A 226 -10.03 -19.31 -0.06
CA LYS A 226 -10.56 -19.99 1.14
C LYS A 226 -9.60 -19.97 2.34
N LYS A 227 -8.37 -19.48 2.15
CA LYS A 227 -7.35 -19.33 3.20
C LYS A 227 -7.20 -17.90 3.67
N ILE A 228 -7.95 -16.96 3.09
CA ILE A 228 -8.00 -15.59 3.59
C ILE A 228 -8.59 -15.63 4.99
N ARG A 229 -7.80 -15.14 5.94
CA ARG A 229 -8.17 -15.01 7.35
C ARG A 229 -8.71 -13.62 7.62
N ASP A 230 -7.89 -12.60 7.31
CA ASP A 230 -8.26 -11.22 7.57
C ASP A 230 -8.02 -10.33 6.34
N ILE A 231 -9.00 -9.46 6.08
CA ILE A 231 -8.91 -8.35 5.16
C ILE A 231 -8.87 -7.08 6.01
N ILE A 232 -7.69 -6.49 6.08
CA ILE A 232 -7.35 -5.37 6.94
C ILE A 232 -7.32 -4.13 6.08
N VAL A 233 -8.27 -3.23 6.30
CA VAL A 233 -8.34 -1.96 5.57
C VAL A 233 -7.94 -0.83 6.51
N ILE A 234 -7.03 0.02 6.05
CA ILE A 234 -6.44 1.08 6.86
C ILE A 234 -6.85 2.46 6.36
N ALA A 235 -6.99 3.39 7.30
CA ALA A 235 -7.21 4.81 7.08
C ALA A 235 -6.29 5.63 8.00
N LYS A 236 -6.32 6.95 7.87
CA LYS A 236 -5.85 7.89 8.89
C LYS A 236 -7.03 8.56 9.56
N ALA A 237 -6.81 9.15 10.72
CA ALA A 237 -7.82 9.93 11.43
C ALA A 237 -8.20 11.25 10.71
N TYR A 238 -7.52 11.54 9.60
CA TYR A 238 -7.78 12.63 8.66
C TYR A 238 -7.36 12.18 7.25
N ASP A 239 -7.93 12.74 6.21
CA ASP A 239 -7.59 12.40 4.84
C ASP A 239 -6.43 13.21 4.30
N THR A 240 -5.65 12.63 3.40
CA THR A 240 -4.59 13.34 2.67
C THR A 240 -4.55 12.94 1.21
N TYR A 241 -4.24 13.90 0.35
CA TYR A 241 -4.11 13.69 -1.08
C TYR A 241 -2.85 14.35 -1.65
N VAL A 242 -2.25 13.73 -2.66
CA VAL A 242 -1.12 14.26 -3.41
C VAL A 242 -1.46 14.29 -4.89
N GLY A 243 -1.61 15.46 -5.46
CA GLY A 243 -1.95 15.65 -6.88
C GLY A 243 -2.49 17.05 -7.14
N ASN A 244 -3.06 17.24 -8.32
CA ASN A 244 -3.54 18.54 -8.79
C ASN A 244 -5.01 18.81 -8.46
N MET A 245 -5.74 17.84 -7.90
CA MET A 245 -7.10 18.04 -7.44
C MET A 245 -7.14 19.03 -6.28
N GLN A 246 -8.11 19.95 -6.27
CA GLN A 246 -8.38 20.78 -5.09
C GLN A 246 -9.06 19.91 -4.03
N PHE A 247 -8.32 19.55 -2.99
CA PHE A 247 -8.75 18.60 -1.97
C PHE A 247 -8.91 19.24 -0.59
N GLN A 248 -7.96 20.10 -0.22
CA GLN A 248 -8.00 20.82 1.05
C GLN A 248 -8.96 21.99 0.94
N PRO A 249 -9.93 22.14 1.89
CA PRO A 249 -10.71 23.38 2.02
C PRO A 249 -9.82 24.61 2.13
N ALA A 250 -10.19 25.69 1.45
CA ALA A 250 -9.52 26.96 1.59
C ALA A 250 -9.75 27.50 3.02
N ASP A 251 -8.77 28.26 3.53
CA ASP A 251 -8.87 29.02 4.78
C ASP A 251 -9.08 28.18 6.06
N ASP A 252 -8.76 26.89 6.07
CA ASP A 252 -8.76 26.06 7.27
C ASP A 252 -7.34 25.93 7.85
N GLU A 253 -7.00 26.83 8.80
CA GLU A 253 -5.70 26.85 9.48
C GLU A 253 -5.43 25.54 10.25
N THR A 254 -6.46 24.88 10.74
CA THR A 254 -6.33 23.60 11.48
C THR A 254 -5.76 22.50 10.59
N LEU A 255 -6.20 22.41 9.33
CA LEU A 255 -5.67 21.43 8.38
C LEU A 255 -4.19 21.72 8.06
N GLY A 256 -3.79 22.98 8.06
CA GLY A 256 -2.39 23.39 7.97
C GLY A 256 -1.55 22.88 9.15
N GLN A 257 -2.06 22.98 10.37
CA GLN A 257 -1.40 22.46 11.59
C GLN A 257 -1.32 20.92 11.56
N ILE A 258 -2.39 20.24 11.16
CA ILE A 258 -2.40 18.78 10.96
C ILE A 258 -1.31 18.37 9.97
N ALA A 259 -1.18 19.08 8.85
CA ALA A 259 -0.17 18.77 7.82
C ALA A 259 1.28 18.92 8.36
N ILE A 260 1.53 19.93 9.19
CA ILE A 260 2.86 20.19 9.78
C ILE A 260 3.19 19.12 10.83
N LEU A 261 2.33 18.91 11.82
CA LEU A 261 2.56 17.93 12.90
C LEU A 261 2.56 16.50 12.37
N GLY A 262 1.65 16.19 11.45
CA GLY A 262 1.61 14.90 10.75
C GLY A 262 2.79 14.64 9.82
N LYS A 263 3.62 15.66 9.56
CA LYS A 263 4.73 15.61 8.59
C LYS A 263 4.25 15.10 7.23
N GLU A 264 3.13 15.70 6.76
CA GLU A 264 2.44 15.23 5.56
C GLU A 264 3.17 15.68 4.29
N VAL A 265 4.21 14.89 3.97
CA VAL A 265 5.07 15.06 2.79
C VAL A 265 5.21 13.71 2.10
N GLY A 266 5.11 13.69 0.79
CA GLY A 266 5.28 12.48 -0.02
C GLY A 266 6.68 11.91 0.12
N SER A 267 6.79 10.64 0.53
CA SER A 267 8.08 9.97 0.75
C SER A 267 8.93 9.82 -0.52
N THR A 268 8.31 9.84 -1.69
CA THR A 268 8.96 9.67 -3.00
C THR A 268 9.33 11.00 -3.64
N THR A 269 8.42 11.98 -3.60
CA THR A 269 8.54 13.22 -4.39
C THR A 269 8.83 14.46 -3.55
N GLY A 270 8.72 14.35 -2.22
CA GLY A 270 8.81 15.50 -1.32
C GLY A 270 7.65 16.50 -1.45
N ARG A 271 6.62 16.22 -2.26
CA ARG A 271 5.46 17.10 -2.43
C ARG A 271 4.64 17.15 -1.14
N LYS A 272 4.18 18.35 -0.78
CA LYS A 272 3.25 18.52 0.35
C LYS A 272 1.93 17.81 0.02
N ARG A 273 1.35 17.16 1.02
CA ARG A 273 0.01 16.59 0.93
C ARG A 273 -1.01 17.64 1.34
N GLN A 274 -2.09 17.71 0.60
CA GLN A 274 -3.29 18.41 1.00
C GLN A 274 -4.00 17.60 2.08
N CYS A 275 -4.53 18.23 3.12
CA CYS A 275 -5.24 17.58 4.23
C CYS A 275 -6.72 17.92 4.19
N ASN A 276 -7.56 16.98 4.66
CA ASN A 276 -8.98 17.19 4.91
C ASN A 276 -9.41 16.32 6.12
N TYR A 277 -10.57 16.60 6.68
CA TYR A 277 -11.14 15.73 7.71
C TYR A 277 -11.55 14.38 7.12
N LEU A 278 -11.43 13.30 7.91
CA LEU A 278 -11.82 11.96 7.47
C LEU A 278 -13.28 11.94 7.04
N ASN A 279 -13.56 11.47 5.83
CA ASN A 279 -14.91 11.17 5.39
C ASN A 279 -15.29 9.73 5.83
N LEU A 280 -16.19 9.64 6.81
CA LEU A 280 -16.61 8.38 7.39
C LEU A 280 -17.48 7.55 6.43
N ASP A 281 -18.26 8.22 5.57
CA ASP A 281 -19.13 7.50 4.62
C ASP A 281 -18.32 6.82 3.54
N ASP A 282 -17.31 7.50 2.97
CA ASP A 282 -16.38 6.90 2.01
C ASP A 282 -15.55 5.78 2.67
N LEU A 283 -15.12 5.96 3.93
CA LEU A 283 -14.45 4.90 4.67
C LEU A 283 -15.33 3.65 4.76
N LYS A 284 -16.62 3.80 5.07
CA LYS A 284 -17.57 2.68 5.13
C LYS A 284 -17.72 1.97 3.78
N ILE A 285 -17.79 2.74 2.67
CA ILE A 285 -17.82 2.18 1.31
C ILE A 285 -16.57 1.37 1.03
N ALA A 286 -15.38 1.92 1.32
CA ALA A 286 -14.12 1.22 1.12
C ALA A 286 -14.03 -0.08 1.93
N LEU A 287 -14.49 -0.08 3.18
CA LEU A 287 -14.56 -1.27 4.03
C LEU A 287 -15.51 -2.31 3.43
N GLN A 288 -16.67 -1.91 2.98
CA GLN A 288 -17.70 -2.79 2.41
C GLN A 288 -17.23 -3.43 1.09
N VAL A 289 -16.74 -2.62 0.15
CA VAL A 289 -16.29 -3.12 -1.17
C VAL A 289 -15.14 -4.10 -1.04
N ASN A 290 -14.26 -3.86 -0.09
CA ASN A 290 -13.13 -4.76 0.19
C ASN A 290 -13.50 -5.96 1.07
N ASN A 291 -14.76 -6.06 1.52
CA ASN A 291 -15.19 -7.11 2.45
C ASN A 291 -14.27 -7.18 3.68
N ALA A 292 -13.93 -6.02 4.23
CA ALA A 292 -13.03 -5.89 5.37
C ALA A 292 -13.64 -6.49 6.63
N ASN A 293 -12.82 -7.14 7.45
CA ASN A 293 -13.19 -7.56 8.80
C ASN A 293 -12.39 -6.84 9.89
N ILE A 294 -11.32 -6.13 9.51
CA ILE A 294 -10.54 -5.29 10.43
C ILE A 294 -10.35 -3.90 9.81
N CYS A 295 -10.65 -2.86 10.58
CA CYS A 295 -10.36 -1.48 10.24
C CYS A 295 -9.25 -0.95 11.16
N ILE A 296 -8.22 -0.30 10.59
CA ILE A 296 -7.17 0.36 11.37
C ILE A 296 -7.14 1.84 11.01
N ILE A 297 -7.29 2.71 12.03
CA ILE A 297 -7.23 4.16 11.88
C ILE A 297 -5.95 4.67 12.52
N ASN A 298 -5.00 5.06 11.71
CA ASN A 298 -3.70 5.57 12.11
C ASN A 298 -3.73 7.10 12.38
N LYS A 299 -2.66 7.63 12.97
CA LYS A 299 -2.44 9.08 13.15
C LYS A 299 -3.43 9.77 14.08
N VAL A 300 -4.02 9.06 15.03
CA VAL A 300 -4.91 9.67 16.03
C VAL A 300 -4.16 10.58 17.01
N ASP A 301 -2.86 10.35 17.22
CA ASP A 301 -1.94 11.20 17.98
C ASP A 301 -1.92 12.64 17.45
N ILE A 302 -1.93 12.83 16.14
CA ILE A 302 -1.89 14.15 15.50
C ILE A 302 -3.15 14.97 15.82
N LEU A 303 -4.33 14.33 15.76
CA LEU A 303 -5.57 15.03 16.14
C LEU A 303 -5.59 15.42 17.63
N ASN A 304 -4.99 14.57 18.48
CA ASN A 304 -4.87 14.86 19.90
C ASN A 304 -3.91 16.03 20.16
N GLU A 305 -2.79 16.11 19.43
CA GLU A 305 -1.85 17.24 19.52
C GLU A 305 -2.47 18.57 19.06
N VAL A 306 -3.25 18.54 17.96
CA VAL A 306 -3.96 19.73 17.42
C VAL A 306 -5.18 20.09 18.28
N ASN A 307 -5.67 19.15 19.09
CA ASN A 307 -6.90 19.25 19.87
C ASN A 307 -8.15 19.56 19.01
N VAL A 308 -8.25 18.89 17.85
CA VAL A 308 -9.39 19.01 16.94
C VAL A 308 -9.89 17.64 16.53
N PHE A 309 -11.17 17.40 16.80
CA PHE A 309 -11.81 16.09 16.64
C PHE A 309 -13.03 16.23 15.74
N LYS A 310 -12.83 16.06 14.42
CA LYS A 310 -13.87 16.26 13.41
C LYS A 310 -13.86 15.15 12.36
N VAL A 311 -15.05 14.78 11.88
CA VAL A 311 -15.22 13.88 10.74
C VAL A 311 -16.39 14.34 9.86
N TYR A 312 -16.31 14.07 8.56
CA TYR A 312 -17.49 14.17 7.70
C TYR A 312 -18.35 12.92 7.86
N HIS A 313 -19.65 13.12 8.03
CA HIS A 313 -20.66 12.07 8.03
C HIS A 313 -22.00 12.62 7.52
N GLN A 314 -22.60 11.94 6.54
CA GLN A 314 -23.83 12.36 5.87
C GLN A 314 -23.75 13.79 5.30
N ASN A 315 -22.60 14.11 4.67
CA ASN A 315 -22.25 15.41 4.13
C ASN A 315 -22.14 16.56 5.16
N GLU A 316 -22.15 16.26 6.46
CA GLU A 316 -21.98 17.24 7.52
C GLU A 316 -20.63 17.04 8.22
N LEU A 317 -20.01 18.15 8.63
CA LEU A 317 -18.80 18.13 9.43
C LEU A 317 -19.17 18.13 10.92
N ILE A 318 -19.03 16.94 11.54
CA ILE A 318 -19.36 16.73 12.94
C ILE A 318 -18.12 16.98 13.80
N SER A 319 -18.28 17.75 14.88
CA SER A 319 -17.25 18.03 15.88
C SER A 319 -17.54 17.29 17.18
N PHE A 320 -16.46 16.85 17.86
CA PHE A 320 -16.52 16.12 19.12
C PHE A 320 -15.69 16.84 20.20
N ASP A 321 -16.06 16.66 21.47
CA ASP A 321 -15.39 17.29 22.61
C ASP A 321 -13.97 16.73 22.83
N ASN A 322 -13.75 15.46 22.50
CA ASN A 322 -12.46 14.80 22.66
C ASN A 322 -12.30 13.60 21.71
N LEU A 323 -11.06 13.10 21.65
CA LEU A 323 -10.69 11.98 20.78
C LEU A 323 -11.48 10.69 21.07
N ASP A 324 -11.78 10.40 22.34
CA ASP A 324 -12.43 9.14 22.70
C ASP A 324 -13.91 9.13 22.28
N VAL A 325 -14.58 10.28 22.39
CA VAL A 325 -15.96 10.44 21.87
C VAL A 325 -15.98 10.26 20.35
N MET A 326 -15.02 10.87 19.64
CA MET A 326 -14.89 10.71 18.19
C MET A 326 -14.63 9.24 17.80
N LYS A 327 -13.69 8.57 18.47
CA LYS A 327 -13.40 7.14 18.23
C LYS A 327 -14.63 6.26 18.46
N GLN A 328 -15.36 6.51 19.53
CA GLN A 328 -16.57 5.75 19.86
C GLN A 328 -17.65 5.96 18.79
N PHE A 329 -17.85 7.20 18.34
CA PHE A 329 -18.77 7.52 17.26
C PHE A 329 -18.42 6.77 15.98
N ILE A 330 -17.16 6.87 15.52
CA ILE A 330 -16.68 6.19 14.31
C ILE A 330 -16.88 4.67 14.44
N SER A 331 -16.49 4.09 15.56
CA SER A 331 -16.61 2.64 15.78
C SER A 331 -18.06 2.17 15.77
N ASN A 332 -18.97 2.94 16.38
CA ASN A 332 -20.40 2.63 16.39
C ASN A 332 -21.02 2.72 15.01
N GLU A 333 -20.67 3.75 14.24
CA GLU A 333 -21.17 3.93 12.87
C GLU A 333 -20.65 2.83 11.92
N ILE A 334 -19.37 2.46 12.03
CA ILE A 334 -18.81 1.33 11.26
C ILE A 334 -19.56 0.05 11.63
N LYS A 335 -19.68 -0.27 12.91
CA LYS A 335 -20.32 -1.51 13.36
C LYS A 335 -21.81 -1.57 13.01
N ARG A 336 -22.51 -0.43 13.06
CA ARG A 336 -23.94 -0.36 12.70
C ARG A 336 -24.16 -0.67 11.22
N THR A 337 -23.26 -0.22 10.35
CA THR A 337 -23.38 -0.36 8.89
C THR A 337 -22.74 -1.65 8.39
N LEU A 338 -21.70 -2.12 9.04
CA LEU A 338 -20.87 -3.25 8.62
C LEU A 338 -20.68 -4.21 9.81
N PRO A 339 -21.69 -5.05 10.12
CA PRO A 339 -21.66 -5.94 11.29
C PRO A 339 -20.53 -6.97 11.24
N ASP A 340 -20.01 -7.27 10.05
CA ASP A 340 -18.88 -8.21 9.83
C ASP A 340 -17.53 -7.62 10.22
N ILE A 341 -17.44 -6.31 10.49
CA ILE A 341 -16.23 -5.71 11.06
C ILE A 341 -16.06 -6.20 12.50
N ILE A 342 -15.05 -7.02 12.69
CA ILE A 342 -14.74 -7.64 14.00
C ILE A 342 -14.03 -6.64 14.90
N LEU A 343 -13.14 -5.81 14.33
CA LEU A 343 -12.25 -4.96 15.10
C LEU A 343 -11.97 -3.64 14.39
N THR A 344 -12.10 -2.53 15.15
CA THR A 344 -11.58 -1.21 14.75
C THR A 344 -10.44 -0.84 15.69
N ILE A 345 -9.24 -0.64 15.14
CA ILE A 345 -8.03 -0.31 15.87
C ILE A 345 -7.65 1.14 15.61
N TYR A 346 -7.29 1.88 16.66
CA TYR A 346 -6.77 3.24 16.57
C TYR A 346 -5.30 3.27 16.99
N SER A 347 -4.44 3.81 16.12
CA SER A 347 -2.99 3.85 16.37
C SER A 347 -2.44 5.27 16.24
N GLY A 348 -1.70 5.71 17.27
CA GLY A 348 -0.92 6.94 17.26
C GLY A 348 0.59 6.70 17.14
N SER A 349 1.05 5.45 17.27
CA SER A 349 2.48 5.13 17.15
C SER A 349 2.95 5.11 15.69
N PRO A 350 4.11 5.69 15.34
CA PRO A 350 4.74 5.51 14.04
C PRO A 350 5.41 4.14 13.87
N TYR A 351 5.55 3.36 14.94
CA TYR A 351 6.34 2.13 14.99
C TYR A 351 5.49 0.86 14.95
N GLU A 352 4.31 0.87 15.53
CA GLU A 352 3.44 -0.30 15.72
C GLU A 352 1.94 0.05 15.66
N ILE A 353 1.08 -0.96 15.62
CA ILE A 353 -0.38 -0.85 15.71
C ILE A 353 -0.91 -1.38 17.03
#